data_336895f3975d97f735935270f2bf4f02
#
_entry.id   336895f3975d97f735935270f2bf4f02
#
_cell.length_a   1.000
_cell.length_b   1.000
_cell.length_c   1.000
_cell.angle_alpha   90.00
_cell.angle_beta   90.00
_cell.angle_gamma   90.00
#
_symmetry.space_group_name_H-M   'P 1'
#
loop_
_entity.id
_entity.type
_entity.pdbx_description
1 polymer ?
#
loop_
_entity_poly.entity_id
_entity_poly.type
_entity_poly.pdbx_seq_one_letter_code
_entity_poly.pdbx_strand_id
1 'polypeptide(L)'
;PSMAVADIDHMALSSIKAVSPGYPLRGELLWSSEPYGEVRDTGAIPEAGEVWLAPRLFSLLNVEPGDSIFVGEQPLRISGAVRGEPDATTAVFGFGPRLLMNTADIPATGVIQPGSRVEYRLLLSGTSDAIAAFTEWVEPQLGQGQRLDSVEGAQPSIGETLDRAQGFLLLAG
;
A
#
# COMPACT_ATOMS: atom_id res chain seq x y z
N PRO A 1 -3.45 2.01 -10.55
CA PRO A 1 -4.72 2.73 -10.41
C PRO A 1 -5.83 2.03 -11.19
N SER A 2 -7.06 2.08 -10.67
CA SER A 2 -8.26 1.60 -11.34
C SER A 2 -9.47 2.43 -10.89
N MET A 3 -10.61 2.26 -11.56
CA MET A 3 -11.84 2.93 -11.17
C MET A 3 -12.53 2.17 -10.03
N ALA A 4 -12.93 2.92 -9.00
CA ALA A 4 -13.91 2.50 -8.02
C ALA A 4 -15.25 3.11 -8.40
N VAL A 5 -16.31 2.33 -8.41
CA VAL A 5 -17.63 2.73 -8.91
C VAL A 5 -18.70 2.41 -7.89
N ALA A 6 -19.42 3.42 -7.42
CA ALA A 6 -20.62 3.23 -6.60
C ALA A 6 -21.86 3.11 -7.49
N ASP A 7 -22.02 4.02 -8.44
CA ASP A 7 -23.08 4.03 -9.44
C ASP A 7 -22.61 4.76 -10.71
N ILE A 8 -23.52 5.03 -11.65
CA ILE A 8 -23.21 5.64 -12.95
C ILE A 8 -22.68 7.09 -12.82
N ASP A 9 -23.08 7.80 -11.77
CA ASP A 9 -22.70 9.19 -11.53
C ASP A 9 -21.53 9.32 -10.54
N HIS A 10 -21.28 8.28 -9.75
CA HIS A 10 -20.29 8.28 -8.67
C HIS A 10 -19.19 7.25 -8.94
N MET A 11 -18.14 7.71 -9.61
CA MET A 11 -16.94 6.91 -9.87
C MET A 11 -15.66 7.73 -9.64
N ALA A 12 -14.63 7.09 -9.15
CA ALA A 12 -13.35 7.75 -8.83
C ALA A 12 -12.15 6.90 -9.22
N LEU A 13 -11.15 7.55 -9.81
CA LEU A 13 -9.85 6.92 -10.01
C LEU A 13 -9.18 6.72 -8.65
N SER A 14 -8.84 5.47 -8.34
CA SER A 14 -8.33 5.06 -7.04
C SER A 14 -7.00 4.35 -7.16
N SER A 15 -6.15 4.55 -6.17
CA SER A 15 -4.92 3.77 -5.98
C SER A 15 -5.27 2.48 -5.24
N ILE A 16 -5.53 1.41 -5.98
CA ILE A 16 -5.88 0.12 -5.39
C ILE A 16 -4.63 -0.60 -4.89
N LYS A 17 -4.68 -1.06 -3.65
CA LYS A 17 -3.70 -1.94 -3.03
C LYS A 17 -4.41 -3.16 -2.47
N ALA A 18 -3.98 -4.33 -2.89
CA ALA A 18 -4.44 -5.58 -2.32
C ALA A 18 -3.37 -6.14 -1.38
N VAL A 19 -3.78 -6.57 -0.20
CA VAL A 19 -2.91 -7.09 0.85
C VAL A 19 -3.34 -8.49 1.27
N SER A 20 -2.37 -9.28 1.68
CA SER A 20 -2.58 -10.64 2.20
C SER A 20 -2.47 -10.66 3.73
N PRO A 21 -2.96 -11.72 4.40
CA PRO A 21 -2.76 -11.91 5.83
C PRO A 21 -1.29 -11.76 6.24
N GLY A 22 -1.06 -11.08 7.36
CA GLY A 22 0.28 -10.75 7.86
C GLY A 22 0.79 -9.37 7.42
N TYR A 23 0.06 -8.65 6.57
CA TYR A 23 0.36 -7.24 6.29
C TYR A 23 -0.19 -6.33 7.42
N PRO A 24 0.57 -5.30 7.83
CA PRO A 24 1.95 -5.01 7.48
C PRO A 24 2.94 -5.87 8.29
N LEU A 25 4.11 -6.20 7.73
CA LEU A 25 5.15 -6.93 8.47
C LEU A 25 5.83 -6.05 9.54
N ARG A 26 5.84 -4.74 9.34
CA ARG A 26 6.36 -3.74 10.27
C ARG A 26 5.54 -2.45 10.17
N GLY A 27 5.47 -1.71 11.27
CA GLY A 27 4.66 -0.50 11.37
C GLY A 27 3.19 -0.80 11.64
N GLU A 28 2.35 0.22 11.58
CA GLU A 28 0.95 0.16 11.97
C GLU A 28 0.05 0.40 10.75
N LEU A 29 -1.04 -0.37 10.65
CA LEU A 29 -2.11 -0.14 9.71
C LEU A 29 -3.26 0.56 10.43
N LEU A 30 -3.39 1.84 10.21
CA LEU A 30 -4.37 2.69 10.88
C LEU A 30 -5.71 2.62 10.17
N TRP A 31 -6.74 2.33 10.93
CA TRP A 31 -8.12 2.14 10.47
C TRP A 31 -9.10 2.91 11.34
N SER A 32 -10.27 3.23 10.79
CA SER A 32 -11.45 3.71 11.53
C SER A 32 -12.72 3.15 10.91
N SER A 33 -13.77 2.95 11.73
CA SER A 33 -15.09 2.49 11.25
C SER A 33 -15.79 3.50 10.35
N GLU A 34 -15.48 4.78 10.54
CA GLU A 34 -16.03 5.91 9.78
C GLU A 34 -14.90 6.73 9.16
N PRO A 35 -15.15 7.49 8.07
CA PRO A 35 -14.13 8.26 7.36
C PRO A 35 -13.31 9.19 8.25
N TYR A 36 -13.93 9.77 9.26
CA TYR A 36 -13.30 10.72 10.19
C TYR A 36 -13.44 10.29 11.66
N GLY A 37 -13.76 9.01 11.90
CA GLY A 37 -13.91 8.43 13.23
C GLY A 37 -12.59 8.24 13.96
N GLU A 38 -12.68 7.64 15.14
CA GLU A 38 -11.53 7.32 15.97
C GLU A 38 -10.59 6.36 15.26
N VAL A 39 -9.32 6.75 15.18
CA VAL A 39 -8.28 5.97 14.50
C VAL A 39 -7.70 4.93 15.46
N ARG A 40 -7.56 3.70 14.99
CA ARG A 40 -6.97 2.57 15.74
C ARG A 40 -5.99 1.84 14.86
N ASP A 41 -4.92 1.31 15.48
CA ASP A 41 -4.16 0.24 14.88
C ASP A 41 -5.00 -1.03 14.98
N THR A 42 -5.30 -1.62 13.85
CA THR A 42 -6.22 -2.77 13.83
C THR A 42 -5.51 -4.11 13.92
N GLY A 43 -4.22 -4.19 13.53
CA GLY A 43 -3.53 -5.47 13.39
C GLY A 43 -4.19 -6.44 12.40
N ALA A 44 -5.23 -5.98 11.69
CA ALA A 44 -6.02 -6.75 10.73
C ALA A 44 -5.99 -6.08 9.34
N ILE A 45 -6.50 -6.77 8.34
CA ILE A 45 -6.69 -6.28 6.97
C ILE A 45 -8.16 -6.44 6.58
N PRO A 46 -8.66 -5.82 5.48
CA PRO A 46 -9.99 -6.11 4.98
C PRO A 46 -10.19 -7.61 4.75
N GLU A 47 -11.33 -8.15 5.17
CA GLU A 47 -11.69 -9.53 4.86
C GLU A 47 -11.98 -9.69 3.37
N ALA A 48 -12.02 -10.93 2.88
CA ALA A 48 -12.43 -11.19 1.50
C ALA A 48 -13.89 -10.71 1.30
N GLY A 49 -14.13 -9.99 0.20
CA GLY A 49 -15.40 -9.32 -0.07
C GLY A 49 -15.55 -7.95 0.58
N GLU A 50 -14.51 -7.46 1.28
CA GLU A 50 -14.52 -6.16 1.94
C GLU A 50 -13.43 -5.21 1.41
N VAL A 51 -13.67 -3.92 1.64
CA VAL A 51 -12.76 -2.85 1.23
C VAL A 51 -12.73 -1.74 2.29
N TRP A 52 -11.53 -1.16 2.47
CA TRP A 52 -11.34 0.07 3.25
C TRP A 52 -10.96 1.20 2.30
N LEU A 53 -11.65 2.30 2.43
CA LEU A 53 -11.47 3.48 1.58
C LEU A 53 -10.70 4.58 2.30
N ALA A 54 -9.84 5.30 1.60
CA ALA A 54 -9.36 6.58 2.11
C ALA A 54 -10.55 7.53 2.34
N PRO A 55 -10.56 8.38 3.38
CA PRO A 55 -11.70 9.24 3.74
C PRO A 55 -12.26 10.05 2.57
N ARG A 56 -11.38 10.52 1.67
CA ARG A 56 -11.78 11.28 0.48
C ARG A 56 -12.66 10.49 -0.49
N LEU A 57 -12.51 9.16 -0.56
CA LEU A 57 -13.32 8.33 -1.47
C LEU A 57 -14.79 8.28 -1.06
N PHE A 58 -15.11 8.33 0.22
CA PHE A 58 -16.49 8.37 0.69
C PHE A 58 -17.26 9.54 0.08
N SER A 59 -16.66 10.73 0.09
CA SER A 59 -17.27 11.91 -0.51
C SER A 59 -17.30 11.86 -2.04
N LEU A 60 -16.26 11.33 -2.69
CA LEU A 60 -16.20 11.25 -4.16
C LEU A 60 -17.19 10.23 -4.73
N LEU A 61 -17.44 9.15 -4.01
CA LEU A 61 -18.32 8.07 -4.41
C LEU A 61 -19.75 8.23 -3.84
N ASN A 62 -19.94 9.22 -2.94
CA ASN A 62 -21.20 9.44 -2.20
C ASN A 62 -21.69 8.18 -1.49
N VAL A 63 -20.81 7.55 -0.72
CA VAL A 63 -21.05 6.29 0.00
C VAL A 63 -20.77 6.41 1.48
N GLU A 64 -21.35 5.48 2.26
CA GLU A 64 -21.16 5.34 3.70
C GLU A 64 -20.59 3.95 4.06
N PRO A 65 -20.04 3.75 5.27
CA PRO A 65 -19.67 2.42 5.75
C PRO A 65 -20.88 1.47 5.73
N GLY A 66 -20.68 0.28 5.17
CA GLY A 66 -21.74 -0.71 4.96
C GLY A 66 -22.26 -0.77 3.54
N ASP A 67 -22.11 0.29 2.74
CA ASP A 67 -22.43 0.29 1.32
C ASP A 67 -21.47 -0.61 0.54
N SER A 68 -21.79 -0.85 -0.72
CA SER A 68 -20.97 -1.62 -1.64
C SER A 68 -20.52 -0.75 -2.81
N ILE A 69 -19.29 -0.97 -3.25
CA ILE A 69 -18.73 -0.39 -4.47
C ILE A 69 -18.20 -1.49 -5.38
N PHE A 70 -18.08 -1.19 -6.66
CA PHE A 70 -17.45 -2.09 -7.62
C PHE A 70 -15.98 -1.72 -7.82
N VAL A 71 -15.14 -2.74 -7.83
CA VAL A 71 -13.76 -2.68 -8.31
C VAL A 71 -13.68 -3.65 -9.50
N GLY A 72 -13.60 -3.10 -10.70
CA GLY A 72 -13.81 -3.91 -11.90
C GLY A 72 -15.19 -4.56 -11.89
N GLU A 73 -15.26 -5.89 -11.94
CA GLU A 73 -16.51 -6.68 -11.96
C GLU A 73 -16.99 -7.10 -10.57
N GLN A 74 -16.16 -6.91 -9.52
CA GLN A 74 -16.43 -7.41 -8.18
C GLN A 74 -17.07 -6.34 -7.29
N PRO A 75 -18.27 -6.58 -6.72
CA PRO A 75 -18.81 -5.76 -5.64
C PRO A 75 -18.07 -6.08 -4.33
N LEU A 76 -17.68 -5.02 -3.61
CA LEU A 76 -16.99 -5.11 -2.32
C LEU A 76 -17.72 -4.23 -1.31
N ARG A 77 -17.95 -4.76 -0.10
CA ARG A 77 -18.60 -4.04 0.99
C ARG A 77 -17.58 -3.12 1.68
N ILE A 78 -17.96 -1.89 1.91
CA ILE A 78 -17.15 -0.92 2.65
C ILE A 78 -17.24 -1.25 4.14
N SER A 79 -16.15 -1.74 4.74
CA SER A 79 -16.10 -2.08 6.17
C SER A 79 -15.32 -1.07 7.03
N GLY A 80 -14.84 0.02 6.42
CA GLY A 80 -14.20 1.11 7.14
C GLY A 80 -13.30 1.97 6.28
N ALA A 81 -12.54 2.82 6.94
CA ALA A 81 -11.61 3.75 6.32
C ALA A 81 -10.15 3.41 6.64
N VAL A 82 -9.29 3.38 5.62
CA VAL A 82 -7.84 3.34 5.80
C VAL A 82 -7.34 4.75 6.09
N ARG A 83 -6.67 4.91 7.23
CA ARG A 83 -6.22 6.21 7.75
C ARG A 83 -4.70 6.38 7.65
N GLY A 84 -3.96 5.29 7.61
CA GLY A 84 -2.51 5.28 7.46
C GLY A 84 -1.98 3.90 7.15
N GLU A 85 -0.92 3.86 6.36
CA GLU A 85 -0.19 2.66 5.99
C GLU A 85 1.30 2.91 6.24
N PRO A 86 2.06 1.92 6.78
CA PRO A 86 3.47 2.11 7.12
C PRO A 86 4.36 2.32 5.89
N ASP A 87 3.93 1.81 4.74
CA ASP A 87 4.63 1.90 3.46
C ASP A 87 3.95 2.89 2.49
N ALA A 88 3.12 3.79 3.01
CA ALA A 88 2.58 4.88 2.22
C ALA A 88 3.74 5.77 1.75
N THR A 89 4.13 5.61 0.50
CA THR A 89 5.05 6.56 -0.11
C THR A 89 4.35 7.91 -0.20
N THR A 90 5.02 8.95 0.28
CA THR A 90 4.66 10.36 0.07
C THR A 90 4.83 10.76 -1.40
N ALA A 91 4.56 9.86 -2.33
CA ALA A 91 4.55 10.17 -3.75
C ALA A 91 3.47 11.21 -3.97
N VAL A 92 3.91 12.46 -4.11
CA VAL A 92 3.11 13.67 -4.38
C VAL A 92 2.21 13.51 -5.63
N PHE A 93 2.42 12.43 -6.38
CA PHE A 93 1.69 12.04 -7.58
C PHE A 93 1.03 10.66 -7.45
N GLY A 94 0.48 10.32 -6.29
CA GLY A 94 -0.38 9.12 -6.17
C GLY A 94 -1.57 9.23 -7.12
N PHE A 95 -1.82 8.17 -7.89
CA PHE A 95 -2.92 8.10 -8.87
C PHE A 95 -4.29 7.96 -8.18
N GLY A 96 -4.65 8.90 -7.34
CA GLY A 96 -5.92 8.93 -6.62
C GLY A 96 -5.85 8.43 -5.16
N PRO A 97 -6.95 8.60 -4.42
CA PRO A 97 -7.06 8.15 -3.03
C PRO A 97 -6.92 6.64 -2.89
N ARG A 98 -6.44 6.19 -1.73
CA ARG A 98 -6.21 4.77 -1.44
C ARG A 98 -7.52 4.00 -1.32
N LEU A 99 -7.53 2.82 -1.92
CA LEU A 99 -8.49 1.74 -1.72
C LEU A 99 -7.71 0.49 -1.32
N LEU A 100 -7.96 -0.04 -0.13
CA LEU A 100 -7.30 -1.23 0.40
C LEU A 100 -8.28 -2.41 0.37
N MET A 101 -7.86 -3.55 -0.19
CA MET A 101 -8.68 -4.75 -0.31
C MET A 101 -7.88 -6.02 -0.03
N ASN A 102 -8.55 -7.15 0.03
CA ASN A 102 -7.90 -8.45 0.19
C ASN A 102 -7.37 -8.96 -1.15
N THR A 103 -6.19 -9.61 -1.14
CA THR A 103 -5.63 -10.25 -2.35
C THR A 103 -6.51 -11.38 -2.90
N ALA A 104 -7.31 -12.03 -2.04
CA ALA A 104 -8.23 -13.09 -2.45
C ALA A 104 -9.29 -12.61 -3.46
N ASP A 105 -9.65 -11.33 -3.44
CA ASP A 105 -10.68 -10.77 -4.31
C ASP A 105 -10.16 -10.37 -5.70
N ILE A 106 -8.83 -10.23 -5.86
CA ILE A 106 -8.22 -9.77 -7.12
C ILE A 106 -8.71 -10.56 -8.36
N PRO A 107 -8.74 -11.90 -8.34
CA PRO A 107 -9.19 -12.64 -9.54
C PRO A 107 -10.61 -12.28 -9.98
N ALA A 108 -11.51 -12.05 -9.03
CA ALA A 108 -12.92 -11.74 -9.31
C ALA A 108 -13.13 -10.32 -9.85
N THR A 109 -12.20 -9.40 -9.58
CA THR A 109 -12.30 -8.02 -10.08
C THR A 109 -12.10 -7.89 -11.57
N GLY A 110 -11.37 -8.80 -12.22
CA GLY A 110 -10.99 -8.70 -13.63
C GLY A 110 -10.08 -7.49 -13.96
N VAL A 111 -9.55 -6.77 -12.98
CA VAL A 111 -8.74 -5.55 -13.22
C VAL A 111 -7.34 -5.85 -13.71
N ILE A 112 -6.84 -7.07 -13.52
CA ILE A 112 -5.53 -7.50 -14.00
C ILE A 112 -5.72 -8.15 -15.37
N GLN A 113 -5.34 -7.44 -16.41
CA GLN A 113 -5.42 -7.88 -17.80
C GLN A 113 -4.05 -7.72 -18.48
N PRO A 114 -3.80 -8.37 -19.62
CA PRO A 114 -2.59 -8.14 -20.38
C PRO A 114 -2.39 -6.63 -20.67
N GLY A 115 -1.23 -6.10 -20.26
CA GLY A 115 -0.93 -4.66 -20.37
C GLY A 115 -1.34 -3.80 -19.15
N SER A 116 -2.00 -4.36 -18.13
CA SER A 116 -2.25 -3.65 -16.88
C SER A 116 -0.94 -3.31 -16.17
N ARG A 117 -0.87 -2.08 -15.61
CA ARG A 117 0.26 -1.68 -14.75
C ARG A 117 0.02 -2.21 -13.34
N VAL A 118 0.58 -3.36 -13.05
CA VAL A 118 0.50 -4.01 -11.75
C VAL A 118 1.90 -4.16 -11.19
N GLU A 119 2.07 -3.83 -9.92
CA GLU A 119 3.29 -4.09 -9.16
C GLU A 119 2.98 -5.15 -8.10
N TYR A 120 3.76 -6.22 -8.11
CA TYR A 120 3.70 -7.27 -7.10
C TYR A 120 4.83 -7.06 -6.12
N ARG A 121 4.51 -7.01 -4.83
CA ARG A 121 5.49 -6.86 -3.75
C ARG A 121 5.41 -8.04 -2.82
N LEU A 122 6.52 -8.75 -2.66
CA LEU A 122 6.71 -9.74 -1.62
C LEU A 122 7.49 -9.08 -0.48
N LEU A 123 6.85 -8.98 0.68
CA LEU A 123 7.48 -8.42 1.88
C LEU A 123 8.12 -9.54 2.68
N LEU A 124 9.34 -9.32 3.14
CA LEU A 124 10.11 -10.27 3.92
C LEU A 124 10.65 -9.58 5.17
N SER A 125 10.66 -10.28 6.29
CA SER A 125 11.26 -9.82 7.54
C SER A 125 12.01 -10.95 8.23
N GLY A 126 13.11 -10.62 8.90
CA GLY A 126 13.94 -11.59 9.59
C GLY A 126 15.05 -10.89 10.37
N THR A 127 15.98 -11.69 10.92
CA THR A 127 17.23 -11.17 11.48
C THR A 127 18.14 -10.63 10.37
N SER A 128 19.04 -9.71 10.69
CA SER A 128 19.98 -9.14 9.70
C SER A 128 20.75 -10.22 8.96
N ASP A 129 21.23 -11.26 9.67
CA ASP A 129 21.98 -12.36 9.06
C ASP A 129 21.11 -13.18 8.10
N ALA A 130 19.85 -13.45 8.48
CA ALA A 130 18.90 -14.18 7.62
C ALA A 130 18.54 -13.39 6.36
N ILE A 131 18.35 -12.07 6.49
CA ILE A 131 18.09 -11.19 5.35
C ILE A 131 19.30 -11.11 4.44
N ALA A 132 20.54 -10.96 5.00
CA ALA A 132 21.77 -10.95 4.22
C ALA A 132 21.95 -12.25 3.42
N ALA A 133 21.79 -13.40 4.06
CA ALA A 133 21.89 -14.71 3.39
C ALA A 133 20.82 -14.87 2.29
N PHE A 134 19.58 -14.43 2.55
CA PHE A 134 18.52 -14.44 1.55
C PHE A 134 18.85 -13.52 0.36
N THR A 135 19.34 -12.32 0.62
CA THR A 135 19.74 -11.35 -0.41
C THR A 135 20.80 -11.95 -1.33
N GLU A 136 21.88 -12.50 -0.77
CA GLU A 136 22.95 -13.14 -1.53
C GLU A 136 22.45 -14.31 -2.38
N TRP A 137 21.49 -15.06 -1.85
CA TRP A 137 20.89 -16.20 -2.56
C TRP A 137 19.95 -15.75 -3.69
N VAL A 138 19.12 -14.71 -3.46
CA VAL A 138 18.06 -14.32 -4.40
C VAL A 138 18.56 -13.41 -5.54
N GLU A 139 19.54 -12.54 -5.28
CA GLU A 139 20.04 -11.57 -6.27
C GLU A 139 20.39 -12.19 -7.64
N PRO A 140 21.14 -13.31 -7.71
CA PRO A 140 21.49 -13.93 -8.99
C PRO A 140 20.29 -14.61 -9.66
N GLN A 141 19.16 -14.78 -8.99
CA GLN A 141 17.93 -15.42 -9.49
C GLN A 141 16.88 -14.42 -9.97
N LEU A 142 17.11 -13.11 -9.74
CA LEU A 142 16.17 -12.08 -10.15
C LEU A 142 16.09 -12.00 -11.69
N GLY A 143 14.85 -12.07 -12.20
CA GLY A 143 14.54 -11.94 -13.61
C GLY A 143 14.36 -10.47 -14.04
N GLN A 144 14.11 -10.27 -15.34
CA GLN A 144 13.79 -8.94 -15.86
C GLN A 144 12.54 -8.36 -15.19
N GLY A 145 12.66 -7.11 -14.70
CA GLY A 145 11.57 -6.41 -14.01
C GLY A 145 11.39 -6.78 -12.54
N GLN A 146 12.23 -7.66 -12.01
CA GLN A 146 12.32 -7.94 -10.57
C GLN A 146 13.46 -7.16 -9.94
N ARG A 147 13.25 -6.65 -8.75
CA ARG A 147 14.28 -5.98 -7.96
C ARG A 147 14.11 -6.34 -6.48
N LEU A 148 15.19 -6.30 -5.77
CA LEU A 148 15.21 -6.42 -4.32
C LEU A 148 15.45 -5.03 -3.73
N ASP A 149 14.50 -4.55 -2.93
CA ASP A 149 14.61 -3.28 -2.22
C ASP A 149 14.81 -3.58 -0.72
N SER A 150 15.89 -3.10 -0.13
CA SER A 150 16.07 -3.15 1.33
C SER A 150 15.62 -1.86 1.98
N VAL A 151 15.15 -1.94 3.23
CA VAL A 151 14.76 -0.75 4.01
C VAL A 151 15.98 0.13 4.29
N GLU A 152 17.17 -0.44 4.42
CA GLU A 152 18.42 0.29 4.62
C GLU A 152 18.83 1.05 3.36
N GLY A 153 18.58 0.50 2.17
CA GLY A 153 18.82 1.17 0.89
C GLY A 153 17.73 2.20 0.51
N ALA A 154 16.56 2.13 1.13
CA ALA A 154 15.47 3.08 0.88
C ALA A 154 15.67 4.43 1.61
N GLN A 155 16.65 4.56 2.49
CA GLN A 155 17.03 5.82 3.15
C GLN A 155 18.50 6.23 2.85
N PRO A 156 18.89 6.41 1.57
CA PRO A 156 20.25 6.87 1.27
C PRO A 156 20.50 8.31 1.74
N SER A 157 19.46 9.11 1.98
CA SER A 157 19.58 10.55 2.16
C SER A 157 19.97 11.01 3.56
N ILE A 158 19.76 10.22 4.60
CA ILE A 158 20.08 10.63 5.98
C ILE A 158 21.54 10.32 6.33
N GLY A 159 22.03 9.14 5.97
CA GLY A 159 23.43 8.75 6.19
C GLY A 159 24.41 9.62 5.40
N GLU A 160 24.19 9.78 4.10
CA GLU A 160 25.03 10.64 3.26
C GLU A 160 24.97 12.13 3.64
N THR A 161 23.83 12.60 4.15
CA THR A 161 23.69 13.99 4.60
C THR A 161 24.43 14.21 5.92
N LEU A 162 24.42 13.24 6.83
CA LEU A 162 25.18 13.28 8.07
C LEU A 162 26.70 13.17 7.82
N ASP A 163 27.14 12.31 6.92
CA ASP A 163 28.55 12.17 6.56
C ASP A 163 29.08 13.43 5.87
N ARG A 164 28.28 14.06 5.00
CA ARG A 164 28.62 15.37 4.41
C ARG A 164 28.66 16.48 5.47
N ALA A 165 27.70 16.51 6.40
CA ALA A 165 27.69 17.49 7.49
C ALA A 165 28.89 17.32 8.42
N GLN A 166 29.30 16.09 8.75
CA GLN A 166 30.51 15.81 9.53
C GLN A 166 31.78 16.23 8.78
N GLY A 167 31.86 15.99 7.47
CA GLY A 167 32.95 16.43 6.62
C GLY A 167 33.10 17.96 6.58
N PHE A 168 32.01 18.71 6.57
CA PHE A 168 32.01 20.17 6.63
C PHE A 168 32.47 20.70 8.01
N LEU A 169 32.07 20.06 9.09
CA LEU A 169 32.46 20.44 10.45
C LEU A 169 33.94 20.19 10.72
N LEU A 170 34.53 19.15 10.11
CA LEU A 170 35.98 18.86 10.24
C LEU A 170 36.87 19.77 9.39
N LEU A 171 36.32 20.46 8.38
CA LEU A 171 37.06 21.42 7.53
C LEU A 171 36.97 22.86 8.05
N ALA A 172 36.09 23.15 9.00
CA ALA A 172 35.84 24.50 9.54
C ALA A 172 36.43 24.72 10.96
N GLY A 173 37.21 23.74 11.48
CA GLY A 173 37.86 23.79 12.80
C GLY A 173 39.37 24.01 12.78
#